data_7e077927f55299b11741053a3098372c
#
_entry.id   7e077927f55299b11741053a3098372c
#
_cell.length_a   1.000
_cell.length_b   1.000
_cell.length_c   1.000
_cell.angle_alpha   90.00
_cell.angle_beta   90.00
_cell.angle_gamma   90.00
#
_symmetry.space_group_name_H-M   'P 1'
#
loop_
_entity.id
_entity.type
_entity.pdbx_description
1 polymer ?
#
loop_
_entity_poly.entity_id
_entity_poly.type
_entity_poly.pdbx_seq_one_letter_code
_entity_poly.pdbx_strand_id
1 'polypeptide(L)'
;AGYLTHAIEEFPVDPKTIYEVVVVGNSTMRDLFFRQSVYTIGQNPYRSITEIEMAEGKRTTTSLIETGRRCLLPVHPDARVYGLPIISGHVGADAAACMLAVGMADEERLVAIMDIGTNTELILGNKHRILAASCPAGPAFEGGAIACGMPGLDGAVEDVMLDESGTFTLGVIGGGIPE
;
A
#
# COMPACT_ATOMS: atom_id res chain seq x y z
N ALA A 1 12.71 -3.66 5.88
CA ALA A 1 13.77 -3.58 4.86
C ALA A 1 14.01 -4.94 4.18
N GLY A 2 14.10 -6.05 4.93
CA GLY A 2 14.47 -7.37 4.38
C GLY A 2 13.63 -7.83 3.19
N TYR A 3 12.30 -7.83 3.32
CA TYR A 3 11.41 -8.28 2.24
C TYR A 3 11.52 -7.45 0.97
N LEU A 4 11.59 -6.10 1.08
CA LEU A 4 11.75 -5.24 -0.09
C LEU A 4 13.10 -5.43 -0.77
N THR A 5 14.16 -5.64 0.00
CA THR A 5 15.49 -5.96 -0.54
C THR A 5 15.43 -7.24 -1.35
N HIS A 6 14.89 -8.30 -0.76
CA HIS A 6 14.77 -9.61 -1.41
C HIS A 6 13.91 -9.51 -2.69
N ALA A 7 12.74 -8.88 -2.61
CA ALA A 7 11.88 -8.69 -3.78
C ALA A 7 12.58 -7.94 -4.93
N ILE A 8 13.39 -6.92 -4.63
CA ILE A 8 14.13 -6.19 -5.66
C ILE A 8 15.24 -7.07 -6.26
N GLU A 9 15.91 -7.88 -5.46
CA GLU A 9 16.98 -8.76 -5.91
C GLU A 9 16.48 -9.93 -6.76
N GLU A 10 15.21 -10.32 -6.63
CA GLU A 10 14.57 -11.35 -7.44
C GLU A 10 14.16 -10.86 -8.85
N PHE A 11 14.14 -9.56 -9.09
CA PHE A 11 13.83 -9.04 -10.43
C PHE A 11 14.91 -9.46 -11.44
N PRO A 12 14.51 -9.82 -12.68
CA PRO A 12 15.46 -10.29 -13.72
C PRO A 12 16.24 -9.12 -14.36
N VAL A 13 16.64 -8.13 -13.57
CA VAL A 13 17.46 -6.98 -13.98
C VAL A 13 18.51 -6.69 -12.93
N ASP A 14 19.63 -6.08 -13.33
CA ASP A 14 20.60 -5.58 -12.35
C ASP A 14 19.95 -4.49 -11.51
N PRO A 15 19.80 -4.67 -10.17
CA PRO A 15 19.20 -3.65 -9.31
C PRO A 15 19.87 -2.28 -9.40
N LYS A 16 21.16 -2.22 -9.76
CA LYS A 16 21.89 -0.96 -9.95
C LYS A 16 21.45 -0.17 -11.18
N THR A 17 20.67 -0.76 -12.07
CA THR A 17 20.06 -0.07 -13.21
C THR A 17 18.69 0.54 -12.88
N ILE A 18 18.19 0.35 -11.66
CA ILE A 18 16.94 0.95 -11.19
C ILE A 18 17.24 2.38 -10.69
N TYR A 19 16.75 3.37 -11.42
CA TYR A 19 16.97 4.80 -11.13
C TYR A 19 15.75 5.50 -10.54
N GLU A 20 14.60 4.88 -10.55
CA GLU A 20 13.39 5.42 -9.95
C GLU A 20 12.61 4.31 -9.22
N VAL A 21 12.14 4.64 -8.01
CA VAL A 21 11.28 3.79 -7.19
C VAL A 21 10.10 4.64 -6.72
N VAL A 22 8.89 4.18 -7.00
CA VAL A 22 7.67 4.79 -6.50
C VAL A 22 7.14 3.99 -5.33
N VAL A 23 6.87 4.65 -4.23
CA VAL A 23 6.38 4.04 -2.99
C VAL A 23 4.97 4.53 -2.70
N VAL A 24 4.05 3.58 -2.62
CA VAL A 24 2.68 3.80 -2.19
C VAL A 24 2.38 2.93 -0.98
N GLY A 25 1.38 3.27 -0.21
CA GLY A 25 0.96 2.55 0.98
C GLY A 25 0.17 3.47 1.91
N ASN A 26 -0.41 2.90 2.96
CA ASN A 26 -1.10 3.71 3.95
C ASN A 26 -0.14 4.73 4.59
N SER A 27 -0.71 5.76 5.20
CA SER A 27 0.06 6.92 5.70
C SER A 27 1.15 6.50 6.68
N THR A 28 0.87 5.58 7.59
CA THR A 28 1.82 5.09 8.58
C THR A 28 2.96 4.31 7.94
N MET A 29 2.67 3.37 7.04
CA MET A 29 3.69 2.56 6.36
C MET A 29 4.59 3.42 5.48
N ARG A 30 4.01 4.37 4.73
CA ARG A 30 4.79 5.33 3.93
C ARG A 30 5.71 6.15 4.80
N ASP A 31 5.20 6.74 5.87
CA ASP A 31 5.99 7.60 6.76
C ASP A 31 7.11 6.82 7.45
N LEU A 32 6.85 5.60 7.92
CA LEU A 32 7.87 4.71 8.47
C LEU A 32 8.95 4.37 7.42
N PHE A 33 8.58 4.08 6.19
CA PHE A 33 9.52 3.80 5.11
C PHE A 33 10.49 4.98 4.89
N PHE A 34 9.95 6.20 4.86
CA PHE A 34 10.74 7.44 4.72
C PHE A 34 11.32 7.95 6.05
N ARG A 35 11.23 7.15 7.13
CA ARG A 35 11.76 7.49 8.47
C ARG A 35 11.18 8.78 9.06
N GLN A 36 9.95 9.11 8.68
CA GLN A 36 9.20 10.18 9.32
C GLN A 36 8.66 9.70 10.67
N SER A 37 8.43 10.64 11.57
CA SER A 37 7.75 10.34 12.83
C SER A 37 6.28 10.04 12.57
N VAL A 38 5.81 8.90 13.05
CA VAL A 38 4.39 8.49 12.99
C VAL A 38 3.63 8.80 14.28
N TYR A 39 4.29 9.44 15.25
CA TYR A 39 3.69 9.74 16.56
C TYR A 39 2.39 10.54 16.42
N THR A 40 2.37 11.55 15.55
CA THR A 40 1.22 12.44 15.35
C THR A 40 0.05 11.76 14.64
N ILE A 41 0.30 10.69 13.86
CA ILE A 41 -0.77 9.88 13.25
C ILE A 41 -1.55 9.11 14.31
N GLY A 42 -0.89 8.69 15.40
CA GLY A 42 -1.50 8.01 16.53
C GLY A 42 -2.13 8.93 17.59
N GLN A 43 -2.08 10.25 17.40
CA GLN A 43 -2.58 11.24 18.36
C GLN A 43 -3.60 12.18 17.69
N ASN A 44 -4.65 12.54 18.42
CA ASN A 44 -5.61 13.53 17.92
C ASN A 44 -4.86 14.84 17.57
N PRO A 45 -5.02 15.41 16.37
CA PRO A 45 -6.02 15.14 15.33
C PRO A 45 -5.61 14.10 14.25
N TYR A 46 -4.72 13.16 14.55
CA TYR A 46 -4.35 12.01 13.70
C TYR A 46 -3.76 12.41 12.34
N ARG A 47 -2.88 13.39 12.32
CA ARG A 47 -2.23 13.91 11.10
C ARG A 47 -0.81 13.44 10.97
N SER A 48 -0.40 13.13 9.73
CA SER A 48 1.02 12.95 9.39
C SER A 48 1.79 14.26 9.62
N ILE A 49 3.06 14.14 9.94
CA ILE A 49 3.95 15.30 10.05
C ILE A 49 3.97 16.11 8.73
N THR A 50 3.85 15.43 7.58
CA THR A 50 3.81 16.08 6.26
C THR A 50 2.56 16.92 6.05
N GLU A 51 1.41 16.51 6.62
CA GLU A 51 0.18 17.31 6.61
C GLU A 51 0.28 18.54 7.52
N ILE A 52 0.89 18.34 8.69
CA ILE A 52 1.12 19.45 9.64
C ILE A 52 2.02 20.50 8.99
N GLU A 53 3.14 20.08 8.42
CA GLU A 53 4.08 20.99 7.75
C GLU A 53 3.45 21.69 6.53
N MET A 54 2.58 21.01 5.80
CA MET A 54 1.84 21.61 4.69
C MET A 54 0.84 22.67 5.19
N ALA A 55 0.12 22.37 6.26
CA ALA A 55 -0.81 23.32 6.87
C ALA A 55 -0.09 24.57 7.45
N GLU A 56 1.14 24.40 7.92
CA GLU A 56 2.01 25.50 8.40
C GLU A 56 2.73 26.26 7.26
N GLY A 57 2.50 25.87 6.00
CA GLY A 57 3.15 26.48 4.83
C GLY A 57 4.64 26.14 4.66
N LYS A 58 5.15 25.14 5.39
CA LYS A 58 6.56 24.68 5.29
C LYS A 58 6.80 23.81 4.05
N ARG A 59 5.73 23.27 3.46
CA ARG A 59 5.78 22.50 2.21
C ARG A 59 4.48 22.68 1.42
N THR A 60 4.56 22.37 0.12
CA THR A 60 3.44 22.52 -0.82
C THR A 60 2.73 21.19 -1.12
N THR A 61 3.29 20.07 -0.66
CA THR A 61 2.75 18.73 -0.91
C THR A 61 3.13 17.81 0.25
N THR A 62 2.34 16.77 0.48
CA THR A 62 2.66 15.71 1.43
C THR A 62 3.57 14.63 0.84
N SER A 63 3.92 14.68 -0.46
CA SER A 63 4.85 13.74 -1.08
C SER A 63 6.23 13.80 -0.44
N LEU A 64 6.98 12.69 -0.55
CA LEU A 64 8.32 12.56 -0.03
C LEU A 64 9.28 12.16 -1.16
N ILE A 65 10.50 12.66 -1.11
CA ILE A 65 11.56 12.33 -2.07
C ILE A 65 12.84 12.05 -1.28
N GLU A 66 13.44 10.90 -1.57
CA GLU A 66 14.72 10.48 -1.03
C GLU A 66 15.56 9.77 -2.10
N THR A 67 16.79 9.42 -1.75
CA THR A 67 17.65 8.61 -2.61
C THR A 67 17.60 7.13 -2.22
N GLY A 68 17.92 6.24 -3.17
CA GLY A 68 18.04 4.79 -2.91
C GLY A 68 19.00 4.50 -1.75
N ARG A 69 20.11 5.22 -1.67
CA ARG A 69 21.07 5.12 -0.56
C ARG A 69 20.47 5.45 0.79
N ARG A 70 19.69 6.52 0.89
CA ARG A 70 19.06 6.91 2.16
C ARG A 70 17.93 5.99 2.57
N CYS A 71 17.22 5.42 1.61
CA CYS A 71 16.19 4.41 1.85
C CYS A 71 16.77 3.01 2.14
N LEU A 72 18.10 2.82 1.98
CA LEU A 72 18.80 1.53 2.11
C LEU A 72 18.23 0.46 1.17
N LEU A 73 17.86 0.85 -0.05
CA LEU A 73 17.41 -0.07 -1.08
C LEU A 73 18.61 -0.58 -1.91
N PRO A 74 18.58 -1.82 -2.43
CA PRO A 74 19.62 -2.38 -3.28
C PRO A 74 19.52 -1.90 -4.74
N VAL A 75 19.13 -0.65 -4.95
CA VAL A 75 19.01 0.01 -6.27
C VAL A 75 20.22 0.93 -6.53
N HIS A 76 20.20 1.68 -7.64
CA HIS A 76 21.23 2.70 -7.85
C HIS A 76 21.28 3.65 -6.64
N PRO A 77 22.47 3.99 -6.09
CA PRO A 77 22.55 4.81 -4.88
C PRO A 77 21.84 6.15 -4.96
N ASP A 78 21.86 6.76 -6.14
CA ASP A 78 21.23 8.05 -6.41
C ASP A 78 19.85 7.90 -7.10
N ALA A 79 19.28 6.68 -7.10
CA ALA A 79 17.91 6.46 -7.57
C ALA A 79 16.95 7.38 -6.83
N ARG A 80 16.04 7.99 -7.56
CA ARG A 80 14.96 8.78 -6.97
C ARG A 80 13.93 7.86 -6.34
N VAL A 81 13.75 7.96 -5.04
CA VAL A 81 12.69 7.25 -4.31
C VAL A 81 11.58 8.24 -4.01
N TYR A 82 10.44 8.06 -4.65
CA TYR A 82 9.31 8.97 -4.57
C TYR A 82 8.14 8.33 -3.82
N GLY A 83 7.79 8.91 -2.67
CA GLY A 83 6.58 8.58 -1.93
C GLY A 83 5.42 9.46 -2.38
N LEU A 84 4.34 8.86 -2.89
CA LEU A 84 3.16 9.61 -3.30
C LEU A 84 2.58 10.43 -2.15
N PRO A 85 1.86 11.53 -2.46
CA PRO A 85 1.15 12.29 -1.44
C PRO A 85 0.08 11.43 -0.78
N ILE A 86 -0.17 11.68 0.50
CA ILE A 86 -1.31 11.12 1.23
C ILE A 86 -2.51 12.05 1.14
N ILE A 87 -3.70 11.49 1.31
CA ILE A 87 -4.95 12.23 1.37
C ILE A 87 -5.17 12.75 2.79
N SER A 88 -4.92 11.89 3.78
CA SER A 88 -4.98 12.25 5.20
C SER A 88 -4.18 11.24 6.05
N GLY A 89 -4.11 11.47 7.37
CA GLY A 89 -3.43 10.57 8.30
C GLY A 89 -3.91 9.11 8.26
N HIS A 90 -5.14 8.87 7.85
CA HIS A 90 -5.72 7.52 7.72
C HIS A 90 -6.13 7.14 6.30
N VAL A 91 -5.94 8.01 5.32
CA VAL A 91 -6.18 7.71 3.90
C VAL A 91 -4.89 7.97 3.15
N GLY A 92 -4.20 6.91 2.81
CA GLY A 92 -2.81 6.92 2.42
C GLY A 92 -2.52 7.23 0.96
N ALA A 93 -1.28 6.97 0.59
CA ALA A 93 -0.79 7.13 -0.78
C ALA A 93 -1.24 6.00 -1.72
N ASP A 94 -1.61 4.84 -1.19
CA ASP A 94 -2.29 3.74 -1.87
C ASP A 94 -3.65 4.17 -2.41
N ALA A 95 -4.50 4.74 -1.56
CA ALA A 95 -5.77 5.33 -1.96
C ALA A 95 -5.60 6.42 -3.02
N ALA A 96 -4.59 7.30 -2.87
CA ALA A 96 -4.27 8.31 -3.87
C ALA A 96 -3.84 7.69 -5.21
N ALA A 97 -3.07 6.61 -5.18
CA ALA A 97 -2.66 5.88 -6.38
C ALA A 97 -3.85 5.21 -7.09
N CYS A 98 -4.79 4.63 -6.34
CA CYS A 98 -6.04 4.07 -6.89
C CYS A 98 -6.86 5.14 -7.62
N MET A 99 -7.01 6.33 -7.02
CA MET A 99 -7.70 7.46 -7.67
C MET A 99 -7.02 7.88 -8.97
N LEU A 100 -5.68 7.91 -8.99
CA LEU A 100 -4.91 8.24 -10.18
C LEU A 100 -5.08 7.17 -11.26
N ALA A 101 -5.03 5.89 -10.88
CA ALA A 101 -5.13 4.77 -11.80
C ALA A 101 -6.48 4.71 -12.53
N VAL A 102 -7.58 5.09 -11.85
CA VAL A 102 -8.92 5.14 -12.48
C VAL A 102 -9.23 6.48 -13.14
N GLY A 103 -8.30 7.45 -13.09
CA GLY A 103 -8.50 8.77 -13.69
C GLY A 103 -9.62 9.59 -13.02
N MET A 104 -9.83 9.43 -11.70
CA MET A 104 -10.97 10.02 -11.00
C MET A 104 -11.01 11.56 -11.09
N ALA A 105 -9.88 12.22 -11.30
CA ALA A 105 -9.80 13.68 -11.48
C ALA A 105 -10.49 14.19 -12.75
N ASP A 106 -10.64 13.34 -13.77
CA ASP A 106 -11.26 13.66 -15.05
C ASP A 106 -12.62 12.96 -15.23
N GLU A 107 -13.04 12.12 -14.29
CA GLU A 107 -14.24 11.30 -14.38
C GLU A 107 -15.52 12.13 -14.10
N GLU A 108 -16.46 12.08 -15.03
CA GLU A 108 -17.77 12.74 -14.89
C GLU A 108 -18.76 11.92 -14.07
N ARG A 109 -18.70 10.59 -14.21
CA ARG A 109 -19.61 9.67 -13.56
C ARG A 109 -19.28 9.59 -12.07
N LEU A 110 -20.26 9.29 -11.24
CA LEU A 110 -20.01 8.93 -9.86
C LEU A 110 -19.37 7.54 -9.82
N VAL A 111 -18.15 7.47 -9.31
CA VAL A 111 -17.35 6.25 -9.18
C VAL A 111 -17.07 5.98 -7.71
N ALA A 112 -17.16 4.71 -7.32
CA ALA A 112 -16.71 4.21 -6.03
C ALA A 112 -15.47 3.34 -6.21
N ILE A 113 -14.47 3.53 -5.35
CA ILE A 113 -13.31 2.66 -5.20
C ILE A 113 -13.38 2.10 -3.79
N MET A 114 -13.18 0.80 -3.66
CA MET A 114 -13.06 0.11 -2.39
C MET A 114 -11.72 -0.62 -2.37
N ASP A 115 -10.81 -0.19 -1.52
CA ASP A 115 -9.53 -0.84 -1.27
C ASP A 115 -9.67 -1.71 -0.01
N ILE A 116 -9.73 -3.04 -0.23
CA ILE A 116 -10.08 -4.00 0.82
C ILE A 116 -8.80 -4.61 1.37
N GLY A 117 -8.49 -4.28 2.61
CA GLY A 117 -7.34 -4.81 3.36
C GLY A 117 -7.65 -4.85 4.86
N THR A 118 -6.62 -4.88 5.67
CA THR A 118 -6.73 -4.78 7.15
C THR A 118 -7.51 -3.54 7.57
N ASN A 119 -7.30 -2.42 6.88
CA ASN A 119 -8.23 -1.30 6.82
C ASN A 119 -8.87 -1.30 5.42
N THR A 120 -10.10 -0.88 5.35
CA THR A 120 -10.80 -0.72 4.07
C THR A 120 -11.01 0.76 3.82
N GLU A 121 -10.45 1.26 2.71
CA GLU A 121 -10.66 2.60 2.23
C GLU A 121 -11.80 2.62 1.23
N LEU A 122 -12.78 3.47 1.49
CA LEU A 122 -13.87 3.76 0.57
C LEU A 122 -13.68 5.17 0.00
N ILE A 123 -13.57 5.27 -1.31
CA ILE A 123 -13.47 6.54 -2.03
C ILE A 123 -14.67 6.64 -2.96
N LEU A 124 -15.39 7.73 -2.89
CA LEU A 124 -16.60 7.98 -3.68
C LEU A 124 -16.55 9.37 -4.28
N GLY A 125 -16.76 9.50 -5.57
CA GLY A 125 -16.79 10.83 -6.18
C GLY A 125 -16.60 10.84 -7.68
N ASN A 126 -16.26 12.01 -8.16
CA ASN A 126 -15.93 12.32 -9.54
C ASN A 126 -15.02 13.57 -9.57
N LYS A 127 -14.74 14.11 -10.78
CA LYS A 127 -13.89 15.31 -10.95
C LYS A 127 -14.35 16.55 -10.15
N HIS A 128 -15.61 16.65 -9.74
CA HIS A 128 -16.15 17.81 -9.04
C HIS A 128 -15.99 17.70 -7.53
N ARG A 129 -16.12 16.48 -6.99
CA ARG A 129 -16.00 16.23 -5.56
C ARG A 129 -15.65 14.77 -5.30
N ILE A 130 -14.67 14.55 -4.42
CA ILE A 130 -14.25 13.24 -3.95
C ILE A 130 -14.36 13.25 -2.42
N LEU A 131 -14.90 12.17 -1.88
CA LEU A 131 -14.95 11.87 -0.46
C LEU A 131 -14.19 10.57 -0.22
N ALA A 132 -13.42 10.49 0.84
CA ALA A 132 -12.71 9.29 1.23
C ALA A 132 -12.87 9.05 2.74
N ALA A 133 -12.97 7.78 3.12
CA ALA A 133 -13.01 7.33 4.50
C ALA A 133 -12.24 6.01 4.62
N SER A 134 -11.63 5.80 5.78
CA SER A 134 -11.00 4.53 6.15
C SER A 134 -11.74 3.94 7.33
N CYS A 135 -11.93 2.62 7.32
CA CYS A 135 -12.51 1.89 8.44
C CYS A 135 -11.69 0.61 8.72
N PRO A 136 -11.53 0.21 9.99
CA PRO A 136 -10.89 -1.05 10.31
C PRO A 136 -11.78 -2.22 9.91
N ALA A 137 -11.25 -3.13 9.08
CA ALA A 137 -11.93 -4.36 8.67
C ALA A 137 -11.33 -5.61 9.32
N GLY A 138 -10.06 -5.52 9.73
CA GLY A 138 -9.30 -6.62 10.32
C GLY A 138 -8.53 -7.45 9.30
N PRO A 139 -7.56 -8.25 9.74
CA PRO A 139 -6.59 -8.93 8.89
C PRO A 139 -7.09 -10.29 8.35
N ALA A 140 -8.40 -10.44 8.09
CA ALA A 140 -8.97 -11.73 7.67
C ALA A 140 -8.43 -12.18 6.30
N PHE A 141 -8.26 -11.24 5.35
CA PHE A 141 -7.70 -11.55 4.03
C PHE A 141 -6.20 -11.89 4.07
N GLU A 142 -5.49 -11.43 5.08
CA GLU A 142 -4.10 -11.77 5.31
C GLU A 142 -3.95 -13.04 6.19
N GLY A 143 -5.02 -13.81 6.38
CA GLY A 143 -5.05 -15.03 7.19
C GLY A 143 -5.06 -14.78 8.70
N GLY A 144 -5.17 -13.52 9.13
CA GLY A 144 -5.19 -13.16 10.53
C GLY A 144 -6.59 -13.17 11.15
N ALA A 145 -6.70 -13.51 12.44
CA ALA A 145 -7.93 -13.47 13.24
C ALA A 145 -9.09 -14.34 12.70
N ILE A 146 -8.81 -15.34 11.89
CA ILE A 146 -9.76 -16.36 11.44
C ILE A 146 -9.30 -17.75 11.90
N ALA A 147 -10.24 -18.67 12.14
CA ALA A 147 -9.99 -19.94 12.82
C ALA A 147 -8.98 -20.85 12.11
N CYS A 148 -8.95 -20.85 10.78
CA CYS A 148 -8.06 -21.66 9.95
C CYS A 148 -7.16 -20.78 9.05
N GLY A 149 -6.95 -19.53 9.45
CA GLY A 149 -6.10 -18.63 8.68
C GLY A 149 -4.63 -18.79 9.04
N MET A 150 -3.78 -18.68 8.02
CA MET A 150 -2.33 -18.64 8.16
C MET A 150 -1.75 -17.55 7.25
N PRO A 151 -0.54 -17.04 7.53
CA PRO A 151 0.16 -16.17 6.59
C PRO A 151 0.39 -16.86 5.23
N GLY A 152 0.55 -16.08 4.15
CA GLY A 152 0.84 -16.56 2.81
C GLY A 152 2.25 -17.16 2.71
N LEU A 153 2.48 -18.28 3.35
CA LEU A 153 3.71 -19.07 3.39
C LEU A 153 3.47 -20.45 2.74
N ASP A 154 4.53 -21.24 2.59
CA ASP A 154 4.42 -22.63 2.12
C ASP A 154 3.38 -23.37 2.94
N GLY A 155 2.48 -24.09 2.27
CA GLY A 155 1.34 -24.77 2.89
C GLY A 155 0.03 -23.96 2.93
N ALA A 156 0.07 -22.64 2.69
CA ALA A 156 -1.14 -21.84 2.63
C ALA A 156 -1.91 -22.08 1.32
N VAL A 157 -3.24 -22.15 1.40
CA VAL A 157 -4.11 -22.22 0.22
C VAL A 157 -4.22 -20.83 -0.40
N GLU A 158 -3.81 -20.71 -1.67
CA GLU A 158 -3.85 -19.45 -2.44
C GLU A 158 -4.96 -19.43 -3.50
N ASP A 159 -5.44 -20.61 -3.90
CA ASP A 159 -6.50 -20.73 -4.90
C ASP A 159 -7.42 -21.91 -4.59
N VAL A 160 -8.71 -21.77 -4.91
CA VAL A 160 -9.72 -22.80 -4.74
C VAL A 160 -10.57 -22.86 -6.00
N MET A 161 -10.47 -23.93 -6.74
CA MET A 161 -11.32 -24.19 -7.91
C MET A 161 -12.36 -25.27 -7.60
N LEU A 162 -13.57 -25.04 -8.04
CA LEU A 162 -14.67 -26.01 -7.97
C LEU A 162 -14.98 -26.47 -9.39
N ASP A 163 -14.88 -27.76 -9.66
CA ASP A 163 -15.26 -28.32 -10.95
C ASP A 163 -16.77 -28.59 -11.07
N GLU A 164 -17.21 -28.96 -12.28
CA GLU A 164 -18.63 -29.26 -12.56
C GLU A 164 -19.16 -30.48 -11.77
N SER A 165 -18.28 -31.33 -11.24
CA SER A 165 -18.64 -32.48 -10.40
C SER A 165 -18.81 -32.12 -8.92
N GLY A 166 -18.48 -30.89 -8.53
CA GLY A 166 -18.46 -30.44 -7.14
C GLY A 166 -17.21 -30.82 -6.38
N THR A 167 -16.13 -31.19 -7.08
CA THR A 167 -14.85 -31.51 -6.46
C THR A 167 -13.99 -30.25 -6.34
N PHE A 168 -13.40 -30.03 -5.14
CA PHE A 168 -12.48 -28.92 -4.92
C PHE A 168 -11.04 -29.29 -5.31
N THR A 169 -10.39 -28.41 -6.04
CA THR A 169 -8.95 -28.43 -6.28
C THR A 169 -8.34 -27.22 -5.58
N LEU A 170 -7.28 -27.44 -4.83
CA LEU A 170 -6.60 -26.40 -4.06
C LEU A 170 -5.24 -26.08 -4.69
N GLY A 171 -4.99 -24.80 -4.94
CA GLY A 171 -3.65 -24.26 -5.17
C GLY A 171 -3.00 -23.97 -3.82
N VAL A 172 -1.80 -24.51 -3.60
CA VAL A 172 -1.07 -24.37 -2.33
C VAL A 172 0.28 -23.74 -2.59
N ILE A 173 0.62 -22.70 -1.85
CA ILE A 173 1.93 -22.03 -1.93
C ILE A 173 3.02 -23.04 -1.60
N GLY A 174 4.07 -23.10 -2.43
CA GLY A 174 5.15 -24.08 -2.31
C GLY A 174 4.79 -25.49 -2.78
N GLY A 175 3.53 -25.76 -3.14
CA GLY A 175 3.02 -27.08 -3.51
C GLY A 175 2.88 -28.01 -2.30
N GLY A 176 2.12 -29.08 -2.44
CA GLY A 176 1.96 -30.07 -1.38
C GLY A 176 0.57 -30.10 -0.77
N ILE A 177 0.50 -30.52 0.48
CA ILE A 177 -0.75 -30.64 1.25
C ILE A 177 -0.96 -29.36 2.04
N PRO A 178 -2.17 -28.78 2.05
CA PRO A 178 -2.48 -27.61 2.89
C PRO A 178 -2.23 -27.90 4.38
N GLU A 179 -1.71 -26.93 5.11
CA GLU A 179 -1.52 -26.99 6.57
C GLU A 179 -2.74 -26.48 7.35
#